data_2170e2d32b311e7ab29459336a56b5b5
#
_entry.id   2170e2d32b311e7ab29459336a56b5b5
#
_cell.length_a   1.000
_cell.length_b   1.000
_cell.length_c   1.000
_cell.angle_alpha   90.00
_cell.angle_beta   90.00
_cell.angle_gamma   90.00
#
_symmetry.space_group_name_H-M   'P 1'
#
loop_
_entity.id
_entity.type
_entity.pdbx_description
1 polymer ?
#
loop_
_entity_poly.entity_id
_entity_poly.type
_entity_poly.pdbx_seq_one_letter_code
_entity_poly.pdbx_strand_id
1 'polypeptide(L)' 'MTDKSKRLLPDSKVCERYGVVPYTLWRWDHDAALDFPKPVRINGRKYRVEAELDQFDETRAAERNVEVSAA' A
#
# COMPACT_ATOMS: atom_id res chain seq x y z
N MET A 1 -21.86 -3.63 -10.98
CA MET A 1 -20.97 -4.51 -10.23
C MET A 1 -19.65 -3.82 -9.92
N THR A 2 -19.18 -3.96 -8.70
CA THR A 2 -17.96 -3.31 -8.30
C THR A 2 -16.74 -4.09 -8.75
N ASP A 3 -15.88 -3.42 -9.48
CA ASP A 3 -14.61 -4.01 -9.86
C ASP A 3 -13.62 -3.78 -8.73
N LYS A 4 -13.15 -4.86 -8.14
CA LYS A 4 -12.25 -4.79 -7.00
C LYS A 4 -10.97 -4.03 -7.33
N SER A 5 -10.51 -4.10 -8.57
CA SER A 5 -9.29 -3.42 -8.99
C SER A 5 -9.44 -1.91 -8.99
N LYS A 6 -10.67 -1.40 -8.96
CA LYS A 6 -10.93 0.02 -8.94
C LYS A 6 -11.35 0.54 -7.58
N ARG A 7 -11.34 -0.33 -6.59
CA ARG A 7 -11.74 0.07 -5.26
C ARG A 7 -10.67 0.97 -4.64
N LEU A 8 -11.12 2.08 -4.10
CA LEU A 8 -10.23 3.05 -3.45
C LEU A 8 -10.38 3.00 -1.95
N LEU A 9 -9.28 3.10 -1.24
CA LEU A 9 -9.28 3.13 0.22
C LEU A 9 -8.70 4.45 0.68
N PRO A 10 -9.39 5.18 1.58
CA PRO A 10 -8.80 6.39 2.15
C PRO A 10 -7.61 6.02 3.02
N ASP A 11 -6.72 6.99 3.22
CA ASP A 11 -5.49 6.73 3.97
C ASP A 11 -5.76 6.20 5.37
N SER A 12 -6.87 6.60 6.01
CA SER A 12 -7.21 6.07 7.33
C SER A 12 -7.41 4.55 7.28
N LYS A 13 -8.04 4.06 6.22
CA LYS A 13 -8.24 2.62 6.06
C LYS A 13 -6.95 1.91 5.71
N VAL A 14 -6.08 2.57 4.96
CA VAL A 14 -4.77 2.01 4.65
C VAL A 14 -3.96 1.86 5.93
N CYS A 15 -4.01 2.84 6.80
CA CYS A 15 -3.33 2.75 8.10
C CYS A 15 -3.86 1.58 8.91
N GLU A 16 -5.18 1.36 8.91
CA GLU A 16 -5.77 0.22 9.61
C GLU A 16 -5.31 -1.10 9.00
N ARG A 17 -5.26 -1.15 7.69
CA ARG A 17 -4.86 -2.36 6.96
C ARG A 17 -3.46 -2.82 7.36
N TYR A 18 -2.54 -1.88 7.55
CA TYR A 18 -1.16 -2.20 7.89
C TYR A 18 -0.86 -2.07 9.37
N GLY A 19 -1.81 -1.58 10.14
CA GLY A 19 -1.60 -1.39 11.57
C GLY A 19 -0.57 -0.32 11.88
N VAL A 20 -0.56 0.76 11.10
CA VAL A 20 0.42 1.82 11.26
C VAL A 20 -0.27 3.16 11.49
N VAL A 21 0.50 4.12 11.97
CA VAL A 21 0.01 5.48 12.17
C VAL A 21 0.23 6.30 10.89
N PRO A 22 -0.52 7.42 10.71
CA PRO A 22 -0.40 8.22 9.49
C PRO A 22 1.01 8.69 9.18
N TYR A 23 1.80 8.97 10.18
CA TYR A 23 3.19 9.38 9.97
C TYR A 23 4.01 8.30 9.26
N THR A 24 3.78 7.04 9.64
CA THR A 24 4.47 5.93 9.01
C THR A 24 4.09 5.83 7.53
N LEU A 25 2.80 6.03 7.23
CA LEU A 25 2.34 6.01 5.84
C LEU A 25 2.99 7.17 5.06
N TRP A 26 3.10 8.33 5.67
CA TRP A 26 3.77 9.46 5.06
C TRP A 26 5.23 9.15 4.72
N ARG A 27 5.92 8.49 5.64
CA ARG A 27 7.30 8.09 5.40
C ARG A 27 7.42 7.13 4.23
N TRP A 28 6.47 6.18 4.15
CA TRP A 28 6.47 5.22 3.05
C TRP A 28 6.30 5.92 1.71
N ASP A 29 5.47 6.95 1.67
CA ASP A 29 5.27 7.72 0.43
C ASP A 29 6.56 8.40 -0.03
N HIS A 30 7.43 8.75 0.91
CA HIS A 30 8.66 9.47 0.61
C HIS A 30 9.87 8.55 0.49
N ASP A 31 9.65 7.26 0.58
CA ASP A 31 10.74 6.28 0.50
C ASP A 31 10.72 5.65 -0.89
N ALA A 32 11.58 6.18 -1.78
CA ALA A 32 11.62 5.70 -3.14
C ALA A 32 12.04 4.24 -3.24
N ALA A 33 12.89 3.78 -2.31
CA ALA A 33 13.35 2.41 -2.32
C ALA A 33 12.22 1.43 -1.99
N LEU A 34 11.26 1.87 -1.19
CA LEU A 34 10.13 1.02 -0.82
C LEU A 34 9.15 0.86 -1.98
N ASP A 35 9.03 1.89 -2.81
CA ASP A 35 8.15 1.89 -3.98
C ASP A 35 6.69 1.61 -3.61
N PHE A 36 6.22 2.25 -2.52
CA PHE A 36 4.85 2.10 -2.08
C PHE A 36 3.90 2.73 -3.10
N PRO A 37 2.74 2.12 -3.37
CA PRO A 37 1.79 2.65 -4.36
C PRO A 37 1.42 4.10 -4.09
N LYS A 38 1.44 4.91 -5.15
CA LYS A 38 1.17 6.35 -5.04
C LYS A 38 -0.29 6.61 -4.76
N PRO A 39 -0.61 7.67 -4.01
CA PRO A 39 -2.00 7.99 -3.73
C PRO A 39 -2.70 8.62 -4.93
N VAL A 40 -4.01 8.42 -4.97
CA VAL A 40 -4.90 9.12 -5.91
C VAL A 40 -5.54 10.25 -5.12
N ARG A 41 -5.42 11.47 -5.61
CA ARG A 41 -6.02 12.61 -4.92
C ARG A 41 -7.39 12.92 -5.51
N ILE A 42 -8.37 12.97 -4.63
CA ILE A 42 -9.72 13.31 -5.02
C ILE A 42 -10.22 14.37 -4.06
N ASN A 43 -10.46 15.57 -4.57
CA ASN A 43 -11.01 16.68 -3.79
C ASN A 43 -10.19 16.92 -2.50
N GLY A 44 -8.87 16.90 -2.63
CA GLY A 44 -7.98 17.17 -1.51
C GLY A 44 -7.73 16.00 -0.59
N ARG A 45 -8.36 14.86 -0.83
CA ARG A 45 -8.16 13.65 -0.03
C ARG A 45 -7.33 12.64 -0.78
N LYS A 46 -6.56 11.88 -0.04
CA LYS A 46 -5.72 10.85 -0.62
C LYS A 46 -6.38 9.48 -0.49
N TYR A 47 -6.40 8.76 -1.59
CA TYR A 47 -6.93 7.39 -1.64
C TYR A 47 -5.88 6.49 -2.27
N ARG A 48 -5.94 5.20 -1.97
CA ARG A 48 -5.06 4.20 -2.58
C ARG A 48 -5.91 3.20 -3.32
N VAL A 49 -5.42 2.72 -4.46
CA VAL A 49 -6.10 1.69 -5.22
C VAL A 49 -5.84 0.36 -4.53
N GLU A 50 -6.91 -0.34 -4.11
CA GLU A 50 -6.78 -1.58 -3.36
C GLU A 50 -5.97 -2.64 -4.11
N ALA A 51 -6.19 -2.74 -5.42
CA ALA A 51 -5.46 -3.72 -6.22
C ALA A 51 -3.96 -3.47 -6.21
N GLU A 52 -3.56 -2.20 -6.18
CA GLU A 52 -2.15 -1.85 -6.10
C GLU A 52 -1.56 -2.22 -4.75
N LEU A 53 -2.34 -2.07 -3.69
CA LEU A 53 -1.91 -2.47 -2.36
C LEU A 53 -1.75 -3.99 -2.29
N ASP A 54 -2.69 -4.72 -2.89
CA ASP A 54 -2.60 -6.18 -2.94
C ASP A 54 -1.34 -6.61 -3.67
N GLN A 55 -1.05 -5.96 -4.79
CA GLN A 55 0.14 -6.28 -5.57
C GLN A 55 1.41 -6.00 -4.78
N PHE A 56 1.43 -4.87 -4.09
CA PHE A 56 2.57 -4.50 -3.26
C PHE A 56 2.78 -5.53 -2.16
N ASP A 57 1.70 -5.95 -1.51
CA ASP A 57 1.77 -6.94 -0.44
C ASP A 57 2.33 -8.27 -0.95
N GLU A 58 1.87 -8.70 -2.12
CA GLU A 58 2.32 -9.96 -2.72
C GLU A 58 3.80 -9.89 -3.06
N THR A 59 4.24 -8.77 -3.58
CA THR A 59 5.64 -8.59 -3.93
C THR A 59 6.52 -8.65 -2.70
N ARG A 60 6.08 -7.99 -1.63
CA ARG A 60 6.86 -8.00 -0.38
C ARG A 60 6.87 -9.38 0.25
N ALA A 61 5.76 -10.08 0.21
CA ALA A 61 5.70 -11.44 0.75
C ALA A 61 6.62 -12.38 -0.03
N ALA A 62 6.67 -12.23 -1.34
CA ALA A 62 7.55 -13.06 -2.16
C ALA A 62 9.01 -12.79 -1.85
N GLU A 63 9.37 -11.52 -1.66
CA GLU A 63 10.74 -11.16 -1.32
C GLU A 63 11.14 -11.75 0.04
N ARG A 64 10.23 -11.69 0.99
CA ARG A 64 10.47 -12.25 2.31
C ARG A 64 10.68 -13.76 2.23
N ASN A 65 9.87 -14.44 1.44
CA ASN A 65 9.99 -15.89 1.27
C ASN A 65 11.33 -16.25 0.68
N VAL A 66 11.80 -15.46 -0.27
CA VAL A 66 13.10 -15.68 -0.88
C VAL A 66 14.22 -15.52 0.16
N GLU A 67 14.11 -14.50 0.99
CA GLU A 67 15.09 -14.28 2.03
C GLU A 67 15.13 -15.42 3.03
N VAL A 68 13.96 -15.89 3.43
CA VAL A 68 13.87 -17.01 4.35
C VAL A 68 14.48 -18.26 3.74
N SER A 69 14.22 -18.49 2.46
CA SER A 69 14.78 -19.64 1.76
C SER A 69 16.30 -19.57 1.67
N ALA A 70 16.84 -18.37 1.54
CA ALA A 70 18.29 -18.17 1.45
C ALA A 70 18.98 -18.36 2.78
N ALA A 71 18.25 -18.16 3.85
CA ALA A 71 18.81 -18.33 5.17
C ALA A 71 18.92 -19.79 5.56
#